data_5bb63091aedf0321986fe6c676b47517
#
_entry.id   5bb63091aedf0321986fe6c676b47517
#
_cell.length_a   1.000
_cell.length_b   1.000
_cell.length_c   1.000
_cell.angle_alpha   90.00
_cell.angle_beta   90.00
_cell.angle_gamma   90.00
#
_symmetry.space_group_name_H-M   'P 1'
#
loop_
_entity.id
_entity.type
_entity.pdbx_description
1 polymer ?
#
loop_
_entity_poly.entity_id
_entity_poly.type
_entity_poly.pdbx_seq_one_letter_code
_entity_poly.pdbx_strand_id
1 'polypeptide(L)'
;DRALFYSTFPIREQAPKGSDWDFKLNHVYTVALLNFSMNEDAFDKEKIRHHVQLCDTATHKVFYDKLEFIYVEIAKFDKKLDELQTLYEKWLYALKNLYKLSQRPKELCDKVFDRLFEEAEIAKFSPLEMREYEASKKAYRDIKNSVDTAKRQGIAEGMKQGMEKGMKQ
;
A
#
# COMPACT_ATOMS: atom_id res chain seq x y z
N ASP A 1 -2.19 8.00 -7.54
CA ASP A 1 -3.44 8.79 -7.50
C ASP A 1 -4.29 8.50 -6.26
N ARG A 2 -4.54 7.20 -5.90
CA ARG A 2 -5.46 6.83 -4.82
C ARG A 2 -5.04 7.39 -3.45
N ALA A 3 -3.76 7.33 -3.07
CA ALA A 3 -3.26 7.87 -1.81
C ALA A 3 -3.47 9.39 -1.73
N LEU A 4 -3.20 10.10 -2.82
CA LEU A 4 -3.43 11.54 -2.92
C LEU A 4 -4.92 11.88 -2.78
N PHE A 5 -5.79 11.12 -3.45
CA PHE A 5 -7.24 11.33 -3.33
C PHE A 5 -7.71 11.16 -1.89
N TYR A 6 -7.32 10.09 -1.21
CA TYR A 6 -7.73 9.86 0.19
C TYR A 6 -7.15 10.87 1.17
N SER A 7 -5.98 11.45 0.92
CA SER A 7 -5.41 12.49 1.77
C SER A 7 -6.24 13.77 1.81
N THR A 8 -7.08 14.00 0.80
CA THR A 8 -7.94 15.19 0.75
C THR A 8 -9.07 15.17 1.78
N PHE A 9 -9.51 14.00 2.23
CA PHE A 9 -10.60 13.88 3.20
C PHE A 9 -10.24 14.46 4.57
N PRO A 10 -9.16 14.03 5.24
CA PRO A 10 -8.77 14.61 6.51
C PRO A 10 -8.35 16.08 6.41
N ILE A 11 -7.90 16.56 5.23
CA ILE A 11 -7.65 17.98 5.01
C ILE A 11 -8.98 18.75 5.04
N ARG A 12 -9.97 18.28 4.28
CA ARG A 12 -11.29 18.91 4.21
C ARG A 12 -12.04 18.88 5.56
N GLU A 13 -11.89 17.77 6.30
CA GLU A 13 -12.54 17.61 7.60
C GLU A 13 -12.01 18.55 8.68
N GLN A 14 -10.83 19.12 8.51
CA GLN A 14 -10.27 20.12 9.40
C GLN A 14 -10.91 21.50 9.25
N ALA A 15 -11.62 21.74 8.12
CA ALA A 15 -12.31 23.00 7.90
C ALA A 15 -13.62 23.03 8.68
N PRO A 16 -13.75 23.86 9.73
CA PRO A 16 -15.00 24.02 10.46
C PRO A 16 -16.05 24.69 9.55
N LYS A 17 -17.33 24.42 9.84
CA LYS A 17 -18.43 25.15 9.22
C LYS A 17 -18.52 26.53 9.87
N GLY A 18 -18.20 27.60 9.14
CA GLY A 18 -18.23 28.99 9.62
C GLY A 18 -17.10 29.84 9.07
N SER A 19 -17.14 31.16 9.38
CA SER A 19 -16.28 32.17 8.76
C SER A 19 -14.93 32.40 9.43
N ASP A 20 -14.66 31.86 10.60
CA ASP A 20 -13.50 32.26 11.43
C ASP A 20 -12.33 31.29 11.41
N TRP A 21 -12.20 30.48 10.35
CA TRP A 21 -11.07 29.58 10.21
C TRP A 21 -9.88 30.27 9.54
N ASP A 22 -8.74 30.27 10.21
CA ASP A 22 -7.49 30.88 9.76
C ASP A 22 -6.68 30.01 8.79
N PHE A 23 -7.27 28.92 8.23
CA PHE A 23 -6.65 27.96 7.32
C PHE A 23 -5.42 27.22 7.88
N LYS A 24 -5.25 27.21 9.21
CA LYS A 24 -4.22 26.36 9.84
C LYS A 24 -4.61 24.90 9.78
N LEU A 25 -3.83 24.13 9.02
CA LEU A 25 -3.97 22.69 8.95
C LEU A 25 -3.07 22.00 10.00
N ASN A 26 -3.57 20.94 10.61
CA ASN A 26 -2.78 19.97 11.32
C ASN A 26 -2.06 19.04 10.33
N HIS A 27 -1.05 18.31 10.79
CA HIS A 27 -0.38 17.30 9.98
C HIS A 27 -1.34 16.21 9.50
N VAL A 28 -1.22 15.86 8.23
CA VAL A 28 -1.94 14.74 7.61
C VAL A 28 -0.92 13.73 7.11
N TYR A 29 -0.95 12.55 7.71
CA TYR A 29 -0.13 11.41 7.31
C TYR A 29 -0.99 10.42 6.54
N THR A 30 -0.58 10.12 5.31
CA THR A 30 -1.19 9.04 4.52
C THR A 30 -0.24 7.86 4.50
N VAL A 31 -0.56 6.82 5.26
CA VAL A 31 0.21 5.57 5.29
C VAL A 31 -0.46 4.56 4.35
N ALA A 32 0.21 4.24 3.24
CA ALA A 32 -0.27 3.29 2.25
C ALA A 32 0.50 1.95 2.38
N LEU A 33 -0.20 0.90 2.82
CA LEU A 33 0.33 -0.46 2.88
C LEU A 33 0.07 -1.14 1.52
N LEU A 34 1.13 -1.45 0.78
CA LEU A 34 1.04 -1.95 -0.59
C LEU A 34 1.37 -3.44 -0.63
N ASN A 35 0.43 -4.25 -1.08
CA ASN A 35 0.64 -5.68 -1.34
C ASN A 35 1.14 -5.94 -2.78
N PHE A 36 1.87 -4.98 -3.33
CA PHE A 36 2.52 -5.03 -4.63
C PHE A 36 3.75 -4.13 -4.60
N SER A 37 4.64 -4.28 -5.58
CA SER A 37 5.79 -3.38 -5.76
C SER A 37 5.44 -2.26 -6.74
N MET A 38 5.81 -1.04 -6.39
CA MET A 38 5.72 0.11 -7.29
C MET A 38 6.83 0.02 -8.34
N ASN A 39 6.48 0.37 -9.59
CA ASN A 39 7.41 0.32 -10.72
C ASN A 39 7.82 1.71 -11.22
N GLU A 40 7.48 2.75 -10.46
CA GLU A 40 7.88 4.11 -10.78
C GLU A 40 9.38 4.28 -10.58
N ASP A 41 10.07 4.86 -11.57
CA ASP A 41 11.52 5.11 -11.52
C ASP A 41 11.92 6.13 -10.44
N ALA A 42 10.95 6.89 -9.92
CA ALA A 42 11.16 7.82 -8.81
C ALA A 42 11.47 7.15 -7.47
N PHE A 43 11.21 5.84 -7.35
CA PHE A 43 11.40 5.11 -6.10
C PHE A 43 12.59 4.15 -6.18
N ASP A 44 13.34 4.10 -5.09
CA ASP A 44 14.42 3.11 -4.91
C ASP A 44 13.81 1.70 -4.83
N LYS A 45 14.17 0.86 -5.79
CA LYS A 45 13.60 -0.50 -5.95
C LYS A 45 13.93 -1.44 -4.78
N GLU A 46 15.01 -1.18 -4.08
CA GLU A 46 15.46 -2.00 -2.94
C GLU A 46 14.78 -1.61 -1.62
N LYS A 47 14.25 -0.41 -1.53
CA LYS A 47 13.58 0.06 -0.31
C LYS A 47 12.16 -0.45 -0.20
N ILE A 48 11.78 -0.83 1.03
CA ILE A 48 10.40 -1.21 1.39
C ILE A 48 9.57 0.03 1.72
N ARG A 49 10.19 1.06 2.32
CA ARG A 49 9.51 2.27 2.77
C ARG A 49 9.97 3.48 1.97
N HIS A 50 9.00 4.24 1.47
CA HIS A 50 9.22 5.51 0.79
C HIS A 50 8.47 6.61 1.54
N HIS A 51 9.16 7.72 1.79
CA HIS A 51 8.62 8.91 2.43
C HIS A 51 8.58 10.04 1.40
N VAL A 52 7.39 10.58 1.15
CA VAL A 52 7.16 11.58 0.11
C VAL A 52 6.52 12.81 0.72
N GLN A 53 7.07 13.97 0.37
CA GLN A 53 6.61 15.29 0.81
C GLN A 53 6.53 16.24 -0.38
N LEU A 54 5.83 17.35 -0.22
CA LEU A 54 5.78 18.42 -1.23
C LEU A 54 7.07 19.22 -1.20
N CYS A 55 7.78 19.24 -2.32
CA CYS A 55 9.06 19.94 -2.47
C CYS A 55 8.97 20.99 -3.58
N ASP A 56 9.73 22.08 -3.44
CA ASP A 56 10.05 22.97 -4.56
C ASP A 56 10.92 22.24 -5.57
N THR A 57 10.53 22.22 -6.83
CA THR A 57 11.19 21.42 -7.88
C THR A 57 12.55 21.95 -8.29
N ALA A 58 12.84 23.24 -8.07
CA ALA A 58 14.11 23.88 -8.42
C ALA A 58 15.14 23.72 -7.31
N THR A 59 14.71 23.84 -6.04
CA THR A 59 15.62 23.82 -4.88
C THR A 59 15.66 22.46 -4.19
N HIS A 60 14.73 21.56 -4.48
CA HIS A 60 14.49 20.26 -3.82
C HIS A 60 14.26 20.37 -2.31
N LYS A 61 13.89 21.56 -1.83
CA LYS A 61 13.56 21.77 -0.41
C LYS A 61 12.09 21.48 -0.15
N VAL A 62 11.80 20.92 1.01
CA VAL A 62 10.42 20.70 1.45
C VAL A 62 9.73 22.05 1.56
N PHE A 63 8.67 22.23 0.77
CA PHE A 63 7.84 23.44 0.76
C PHE A 63 6.76 23.37 1.83
N TYR A 64 6.17 22.19 2.03
CA TYR A 64 5.10 21.99 2.99
C TYR A 64 5.26 20.65 3.71
N ASP A 65 5.45 20.71 5.03
CA ASP A 65 5.81 19.59 5.89
C ASP A 65 4.60 18.92 6.56
N LYS A 66 3.38 19.49 6.42
CA LYS A 66 2.18 18.96 7.09
C LYS A 66 1.36 18.00 6.24
N LEU A 67 1.80 17.69 5.02
CA LEU A 67 1.21 16.65 4.18
C LEU A 67 2.27 15.66 3.78
N GLU A 68 2.16 14.46 4.33
CA GLU A 68 3.16 13.42 4.16
C GLU A 68 2.54 12.12 3.66
N PHE A 69 3.24 11.45 2.74
CA PHE A 69 2.87 10.14 2.25
C PHE A 69 3.95 9.14 2.62
N ILE A 70 3.55 8.05 3.24
CA ILE A 70 4.44 6.95 3.61
C ILE A 70 3.94 5.71 2.89
N TYR A 71 4.65 5.32 1.83
CA TYR A 71 4.36 4.09 1.12
C TYR A 71 5.20 2.95 1.69
N VAL A 72 4.56 1.84 2.01
CA VAL A 72 5.21 0.64 2.55
C VAL A 72 4.86 -0.54 1.66
N GLU A 73 5.83 -1.00 0.89
CA GLU A 73 5.69 -2.13 -0.03
C GLU A 73 5.87 -3.46 0.73
N ILE A 74 4.82 -3.89 1.43
CA ILE A 74 4.84 -5.12 2.24
C ILE A 74 5.16 -6.36 1.37
N ALA A 75 4.85 -6.31 0.08
CA ALA A 75 5.16 -7.39 -0.85
C ALA A 75 6.66 -7.72 -0.90
N LYS A 76 7.53 -6.71 -0.74
CA LYS A 76 9.00 -6.86 -0.74
C LYS A 76 9.56 -7.46 0.56
N PHE A 77 8.79 -7.45 1.65
CA PHE A 77 9.25 -7.97 2.94
C PHE A 77 9.17 -9.49 2.96
N ASP A 78 10.29 -10.18 3.12
CA ASP A 78 10.41 -11.65 3.02
C ASP A 78 11.01 -12.33 4.26
N LYS A 79 11.39 -11.56 5.30
CA LYS A 79 11.94 -12.12 6.52
C LYS A 79 10.99 -13.11 7.21
N LYS A 80 11.58 -14.18 7.72
CA LYS A 80 10.89 -15.17 8.55
C LYS A 80 10.74 -14.68 9.99
N LEU A 81 9.94 -15.38 10.76
CA LEU A 81 9.60 -15.01 12.13
C LEU A 81 10.83 -14.95 13.05
N ASP A 82 11.75 -15.88 12.90
CA ASP A 82 13.01 -16.01 13.67
C ASP A 82 14.08 -14.97 13.25
N GLU A 83 13.88 -14.29 12.12
CA GLU A 83 14.79 -13.27 11.60
C GLU A 83 14.40 -11.83 12.02
N LEU A 84 13.28 -11.68 12.73
CA LEU A 84 12.75 -10.37 13.11
C LEU A 84 13.55 -9.77 14.28
N GLN A 85 14.19 -8.63 14.04
CA GLN A 85 15.03 -7.96 15.04
C GLN A 85 14.39 -6.67 15.56
N THR A 86 13.67 -5.94 14.72
CA THR A 86 13.12 -4.63 15.06
C THR A 86 11.60 -4.67 15.18
N LEU A 87 11.04 -3.73 15.94
CA LEU A 87 9.59 -3.54 16.05
C LEU A 87 8.95 -3.27 14.68
N TYR A 88 9.65 -2.54 13.80
CA TYR A 88 9.20 -2.28 12.44
C TYR A 88 9.06 -3.57 11.62
N GLU A 89 10.05 -4.45 11.67
CA GLU A 89 10.01 -5.77 11.00
C GLU A 89 8.89 -6.65 11.55
N LYS A 90 8.69 -6.63 12.86
CA LYS A 90 7.57 -7.33 13.52
C LYS A 90 6.22 -6.83 13.00
N TRP A 91 6.04 -5.51 12.82
CA TRP A 91 4.84 -4.94 12.22
C TRP A 91 4.66 -5.36 10.77
N LEU A 92 5.71 -5.31 9.95
CA LEU A 92 5.64 -5.75 8.56
C LEU A 92 5.26 -7.23 8.45
N TYR A 93 5.86 -8.07 9.30
CA TYR A 93 5.54 -9.49 9.35
C TYR A 93 4.09 -9.72 9.77
N ALA A 94 3.65 -9.08 10.85
CA ALA A 94 2.29 -9.21 11.36
C ALA A 94 1.26 -8.81 10.28
N LEU A 95 1.41 -7.64 9.68
CA LEU A 95 0.48 -7.14 8.66
C LEU A 95 0.47 -8.02 7.40
N LYS A 96 1.63 -8.56 6.98
CA LYS A 96 1.73 -9.44 5.82
C LYS A 96 1.11 -10.80 6.05
N ASN A 97 1.23 -11.35 7.26
CA ASN A 97 0.94 -12.74 7.56
C ASN A 97 -0.27 -12.95 8.49
N LEU A 98 -0.90 -11.88 9.02
CA LEU A 98 -1.97 -11.95 10.01
C LEU A 98 -3.07 -12.96 9.62
N TYR A 99 -3.46 -12.98 8.36
CA TYR A 99 -4.48 -13.89 7.83
C TYR A 99 -4.11 -15.38 7.86
N LYS A 100 -2.82 -15.71 8.07
CA LYS A 100 -2.31 -17.08 8.15
C LYS A 100 -2.08 -17.53 9.59
N LEU A 101 -2.04 -16.59 10.53
CA LEU A 101 -1.71 -16.87 11.92
C LEU A 101 -2.95 -17.42 12.63
N SER A 102 -2.91 -18.70 13.00
CA SER A 102 -3.94 -19.36 13.82
C SER A 102 -3.83 -19.00 15.30
N GLN A 103 -2.65 -18.62 15.75
CA GLN A 103 -2.33 -18.17 17.10
C GLN A 103 -1.21 -17.13 17.04
N ARG A 104 -1.11 -16.33 18.11
CA ARG A 104 -0.09 -15.30 18.24
C ARG A 104 1.29 -15.94 18.44
N PRO A 105 2.26 -15.66 17.56
CA PRO A 105 3.63 -16.12 17.77
C PRO A 105 4.29 -15.42 18.95
N LYS A 106 5.21 -16.11 19.63
CA LYS A 106 5.96 -15.57 20.78
C LYS A 106 6.82 -14.34 20.43
N GLU A 107 7.28 -14.25 19.19
CA GLU A 107 8.06 -13.14 18.66
C GLU A 107 7.23 -11.85 18.55
N LEU A 108 5.90 -11.97 18.53
CA LEU A 108 4.95 -10.86 18.44
C LEU A 108 4.19 -10.63 19.76
N CYS A 109 4.76 -11.04 20.91
CA CYS A 109 4.13 -10.88 22.22
C CYS A 109 4.29 -9.49 22.85
N ASP A 110 4.92 -8.52 22.16
CA ASP A 110 5.01 -7.15 22.64
C ASP A 110 3.60 -6.54 22.80
N LYS A 111 3.35 -5.80 23.87
CA LYS A 111 2.05 -5.19 24.19
C LYS A 111 1.44 -4.36 23.06
N VAL A 112 2.28 -3.78 22.20
CA VAL A 112 1.85 -2.98 21.04
C VAL A 112 1.01 -3.81 20.04
N PHE A 113 1.13 -5.13 20.05
CA PHE A 113 0.35 -6.02 19.19
C PHE A 113 -0.92 -6.56 19.86
N ASP A 114 -1.16 -6.31 21.14
CA ASP A 114 -2.30 -6.87 21.87
C ASP A 114 -3.62 -6.52 21.15
N ARG A 115 -3.84 -5.24 20.89
CA ARG A 115 -5.04 -4.78 20.20
C ARG A 115 -5.16 -5.33 18.76
N LEU A 116 -4.04 -5.48 18.05
CA LEU A 116 -4.06 -6.05 16.70
C LEU A 116 -4.58 -7.49 16.72
N PHE A 117 -4.12 -8.29 17.66
CA PHE A 117 -4.54 -9.69 17.77
C PHE A 117 -5.94 -9.85 18.36
N GLU A 118 -6.35 -9.00 19.31
CA GLU A 118 -7.73 -8.94 19.80
C GLU A 118 -8.71 -8.65 18.69
N GLU A 119 -8.46 -7.60 17.90
CA GLU A 119 -9.31 -7.23 16.76
C GLU A 119 -9.29 -8.31 15.66
N ALA A 120 -8.14 -8.94 15.42
CA ALA A 120 -8.03 -10.04 14.45
C ALA A 120 -8.77 -11.30 14.92
N GLU A 121 -8.87 -11.56 16.23
CA GLU A 121 -9.68 -12.65 16.79
C GLU A 121 -11.18 -12.38 16.67
N ILE A 122 -11.60 -11.15 16.88
CA ILE A 122 -12.99 -10.69 16.68
C ILE A 122 -13.36 -10.80 15.20
N ALA A 123 -12.42 -10.54 14.29
CA ALA A 123 -12.58 -10.71 12.86
C ALA A 123 -12.50 -12.17 12.39
N LYS A 124 -12.73 -13.16 13.24
CA LYS A 124 -13.02 -14.53 12.81
C LYS A 124 -14.35 -14.53 12.07
N PHE A 125 -14.25 -14.36 10.77
CA PHE A 125 -15.40 -14.40 9.88
C PHE A 125 -16.25 -15.65 10.16
N SER A 126 -17.54 -15.48 10.25
CA SER A 126 -18.47 -16.60 10.16
C SER A 126 -18.18 -17.38 8.86
N PRO A 127 -18.58 -18.65 8.75
CA PRO A 127 -18.39 -19.42 7.53
C PRO A 127 -18.98 -18.75 6.27
N LEU A 128 -20.02 -17.93 6.43
CA LEU A 128 -20.61 -17.15 5.34
C LEU A 128 -19.70 -16.00 4.92
N GLU A 129 -19.24 -15.18 5.86
CA GLU A 129 -18.33 -14.06 5.62
C GLU A 129 -17.00 -14.53 5.02
N MET A 130 -16.48 -15.67 5.48
CA MET A 130 -15.29 -16.27 4.90
C MET A 130 -15.48 -16.65 3.43
N ARG A 131 -16.67 -17.22 3.09
CA ARG A 131 -17.00 -17.54 1.69
C ARG A 131 -17.11 -16.29 0.81
N GLU A 132 -17.72 -15.23 1.32
CA GLU A 132 -17.81 -13.94 0.62
C GLU A 132 -16.44 -13.30 0.41
N TYR A 133 -15.58 -13.34 1.42
CA TYR A 133 -14.19 -12.88 1.33
C TYR A 133 -13.39 -13.68 0.30
N GLU A 134 -13.48 -15.01 0.32
CA GLU A 134 -12.80 -15.85 -0.67
C GLU A 134 -13.32 -15.64 -2.09
N ALA A 135 -14.64 -15.47 -2.27
CA ALA A 135 -15.24 -15.15 -3.55
C ALA A 135 -14.76 -13.80 -4.09
N SER A 136 -14.73 -12.79 -3.25
CA SER A 136 -14.18 -11.46 -3.57
C SER A 136 -12.70 -11.51 -3.96
N LYS A 137 -11.90 -12.28 -3.21
CA LYS A 137 -10.48 -12.49 -3.50
C LYS A 137 -10.26 -13.25 -4.82
N LYS A 138 -11.10 -14.21 -5.13
CA LYS A 138 -11.09 -14.93 -6.41
C LYS A 138 -11.43 -13.98 -7.56
N ALA A 139 -12.53 -13.24 -7.45
CA ALA A 139 -12.92 -12.25 -8.46
C ALA A 139 -11.82 -11.21 -8.73
N TYR A 140 -11.17 -10.71 -7.69
CA TYR A 140 -10.02 -9.81 -7.85
C TYR A 140 -8.85 -10.44 -8.61
N ARG A 141 -8.51 -11.70 -8.30
CA ARG A 141 -7.46 -12.44 -9.03
C ARG A 141 -7.83 -12.66 -10.50
N ASP A 142 -9.06 -13.00 -10.76
CA ASP A 142 -9.56 -13.25 -12.12
C ASP A 142 -9.50 -11.96 -12.96
N ILE A 143 -9.91 -10.83 -12.40
CA ILE A 143 -9.79 -9.51 -13.03
C ILE A 143 -8.31 -9.18 -13.28
N LYS A 144 -7.45 -9.33 -12.28
CA LYS A 144 -6.01 -9.05 -12.41
C LYS A 144 -5.37 -9.92 -13.50
N ASN A 145 -5.64 -11.22 -13.50
CA ASN A 145 -5.12 -12.15 -14.50
C ASN A 145 -5.60 -11.80 -15.92
N SER A 146 -6.86 -11.37 -16.05
CA SER A 146 -7.43 -10.91 -17.33
C SER A 146 -6.71 -9.65 -17.83
N VAL A 147 -6.53 -8.66 -16.96
CA VAL A 147 -5.80 -7.41 -17.29
C VAL A 147 -4.34 -7.69 -17.65
N ASP A 148 -3.64 -8.52 -16.88
CA ASP A 148 -2.23 -8.88 -17.15
C ASP A 148 -2.10 -9.67 -18.47
N THR A 149 -3.09 -10.49 -18.81
CA THR A 149 -3.13 -11.23 -20.07
C THR A 149 -3.38 -10.28 -21.24
N ALA A 150 -4.37 -9.39 -21.14
CA ALA A 150 -4.64 -8.38 -22.16
C ALA A 150 -3.44 -7.46 -22.41
N LYS A 151 -2.76 -7.04 -21.32
CA LYS A 151 -1.53 -6.24 -21.42
C LYS A 151 -0.41 -6.98 -22.16
N ARG A 152 -0.17 -8.25 -21.83
CA ARG A 152 0.85 -9.08 -22.53
C ARG A 152 0.52 -9.27 -24.00
N GLN A 153 -0.75 -9.54 -24.32
CA GLN A 153 -1.21 -9.68 -25.71
C GLN A 153 -1.05 -8.35 -26.48
N GLY A 154 -1.44 -7.23 -25.90
CA GLY A 154 -1.29 -5.91 -26.51
C GLY A 154 0.17 -5.54 -26.77
N ILE A 155 1.09 -5.86 -25.85
CA ILE A 155 2.54 -5.66 -26.04
C ILE A 155 3.07 -6.55 -27.17
N ALA A 156 2.71 -7.83 -27.21
CA ALA A 156 3.16 -8.77 -28.23
C ALA A 156 2.66 -8.35 -29.62
N GLU A 157 1.41 -7.92 -29.71
CA GLU A 157 0.81 -7.45 -30.96
C GLU A 157 1.42 -6.12 -31.44
N GLY A 158 1.67 -5.18 -30.50
CA GLY A 158 2.36 -3.94 -30.78
C GLY A 158 3.81 -4.15 -31.29
N MET A 159 4.55 -5.07 -30.67
CA MET A 159 5.89 -5.47 -31.13
C MET A 159 5.85 -6.08 -32.54
N LYS A 160 4.91 -6.98 -32.83
CA LYS A 160 4.75 -7.59 -34.13
C LYS A 160 4.45 -6.54 -35.20
N GLN A 161 3.51 -5.64 -34.95
CA GLN A 161 3.17 -4.56 -35.88
C GLN A 161 4.33 -3.58 -36.09
N GLY A 162 5.12 -3.30 -35.02
CA GLY A 162 6.32 -2.46 -35.12
C GLY A 162 7.40 -3.08 -35.98
N MET A 163 7.65 -4.39 -35.83
CA MET A 163 8.61 -5.13 -36.66
C MET A 163 8.17 -5.18 -38.13
N GLU A 164 6.88 -5.45 -38.40
CA GLU A 164 6.36 -5.49 -39.78
C GLU A 164 6.45 -4.13 -40.50
N LYS A 165 6.25 -3.04 -39.78
CA LYS A 165 6.42 -1.68 -40.32
C LYS A 165 7.88 -1.30 -40.53
N GLY A 166 8.79 -1.71 -39.62
CA GLY A 166 10.21 -1.44 -39.75
C GLY A 166 10.90 -2.25 -40.89
N MET A 167 10.37 -3.43 -41.26
CA MET A 167 10.89 -4.20 -42.39
C MET A 167 10.39 -3.71 -43.74
N LYS A 168 9.43 -2.79 -43.82
CA LYS A 168 8.87 -2.20 -45.05
C LYS A 168 9.50 -0.86 -45.44
N GLN A 169 10.44 -0.37 -44.65
CA GLN A 169 11.26 0.81 -44.93
C GLN A 169 12.69 0.35 -45.39
#